data_9f47403719aa70dbc0c2e5178d1c8373
#
_entry.id   9f47403719aa70dbc0c2e5178d1c8373
#
_cell.length_a   1.000
_cell.length_b   1.000
_cell.length_c   1.000
_cell.angle_alpha   90.00
_cell.angle_beta   90.00
_cell.angle_gamma   90.00
#
_symmetry.space_group_name_H-M   'P 1'
#
loop_
_entity.id
_entity.type
_entity.pdbx_description
1 polymer ?
#
loop_
_entity_poly.entity_id
_entity_poly.type
_entity_poly.pdbx_seq_one_letter_code
_entity_poly.pdbx_strand_id
1 'polypeptide(L)'
;MQKWRVYSKKADFDAIGSRFNIDPVTARIIRNRDVTDMENVDMYLNGTLDRLHDPMMMKDMDKAVSVIASSIRDNKHIRIIGDYDIDGICSIYILFKGLKICGADVDYEVPDRITDGYGINENLIKQAYEAGVEVIITCDNGIAAASQIDYANELGMTVVITDHHDVPYEETDNGRRYIIPKAAAVVDPKQNDCRYPFKMLCGAGIAYKFIDCMVKEFQTGDSVMPELLQFAAIATVGDIVDLLDENRIIVKEGLKLIALSLIHISEPT
;
A
#
# COMPACT_ATOMS: atom_id res chain seq x y z
N MET A 1 31.17 27.62 12.38
CA MET A 1 31.85 26.34 12.07
C MET A 1 30.81 25.22 12.10
N GLN A 2 30.55 24.58 10.98
CA GLN A 2 29.65 23.41 10.93
C GLN A 2 30.35 22.23 11.63
N LYS A 3 29.69 21.62 12.62
CA LYS A 3 30.21 20.41 13.28
C LYS A 3 29.62 19.16 12.60
N TRP A 4 30.47 18.44 11.93
CA TRP A 4 30.10 17.11 11.42
C TRP A 4 30.05 16.11 12.58
N ARG A 5 28.97 15.31 12.63
CA ARG A 5 28.85 14.20 13.58
C ARG A 5 28.67 12.90 12.79
N VAL A 6 29.48 11.92 13.09
CA VAL A 6 29.30 10.56 12.55
C VAL A 6 28.18 9.88 13.35
N TYR A 7 27.12 9.49 12.64
CA TYR A 7 26.07 8.67 13.24
C TYR A 7 26.62 7.26 13.47
N SER A 8 26.75 6.84 14.72
CA SER A 8 27.36 5.55 15.04
C SER A 8 26.53 4.79 16.06
N LYS A 9 25.64 3.91 15.58
CA LYS A 9 25.01 2.88 16.41
C LYS A 9 26.01 1.74 16.56
N LYS A 10 26.11 1.18 17.79
CA LYS A 10 27.05 0.09 18.08
C LYS A 10 26.56 -1.24 17.53
N ALA A 11 27.43 -2.03 16.96
CA ALA A 11 27.26 -3.42 16.58
C ALA A 11 28.63 -4.07 16.35
N ASP A 12 28.66 -5.39 16.25
CA ASP A 12 29.83 -6.14 15.77
C ASP A 12 29.85 -6.14 14.24
N PHE A 13 30.46 -5.10 13.66
CA PHE A 13 30.50 -4.92 12.22
C PHE A 13 31.37 -5.96 11.51
N ASP A 14 32.38 -6.51 12.18
CA ASP A 14 33.23 -7.55 11.64
C ASP A 14 32.50 -8.89 11.57
N ALA A 15 31.69 -9.22 12.58
CA ALA A 15 30.82 -10.39 12.55
C ALA A 15 29.76 -10.31 11.47
N ILE A 16 29.10 -9.16 11.32
CA ILE A 16 28.12 -8.91 10.24
C ILE A 16 28.81 -9.01 8.89
N GLY A 17 29.95 -8.33 8.72
CA GLY A 17 30.74 -8.34 7.49
C GLY A 17 31.14 -9.75 7.06
N SER A 18 31.69 -10.53 7.98
CA SER A 18 32.12 -11.91 7.76
C SER A 18 30.96 -12.82 7.38
N ARG A 19 29.81 -12.69 8.04
CA ARG A 19 28.64 -13.54 7.81
C ARG A 19 28.00 -13.30 6.44
N PHE A 20 27.93 -12.03 6.01
CA PHE A 20 27.20 -11.65 4.78
C PHE A 20 28.14 -11.28 3.63
N ASN A 21 29.44 -11.45 3.78
CA ASN A 21 30.47 -11.10 2.81
C ASN A 21 30.33 -9.62 2.34
N ILE A 22 30.18 -8.71 3.29
CA ILE A 22 30.11 -7.26 3.07
C ILE A 22 31.19 -6.56 3.88
N ASP A 23 31.59 -5.37 3.43
CA ASP A 23 32.58 -4.59 4.16
C ASP A 23 31.99 -3.97 5.46
N PRO A 24 32.83 -3.64 6.45
CA PRO A 24 32.36 -3.07 7.72
C PRO A 24 31.64 -1.74 7.60
N VAL A 25 31.87 -0.95 6.52
CA VAL A 25 31.20 0.32 6.29
C VAL A 25 29.76 0.05 5.84
N THR A 26 29.55 -0.90 4.95
CA THR A 26 28.21 -1.37 4.54
C THR A 26 27.45 -1.93 5.76
N ALA A 27 28.08 -2.75 6.60
CA ALA A 27 27.48 -3.25 7.82
C ALA A 27 27.06 -2.10 8.75
N ARG A 28 27.86 -1.04 8.88
CA ARG A 28 27.54 0.17 9.64
C ARG A 28 26.35 0.93 9.07
N ILE A 29 26.27 1.06 7.76
CA ILE A 29 25.15 1.75 7.07
C ILE A 29 23.85 1.00 7.36
N ILE A 30 23.85 -0.33 7.25
CA ILE A 30 22.69 -1.18 7.57
C ILE A 30 22.27 -0.98 9.02
N ARG A 31 23.22 -1.06 9.95
CA ARG A 31 22.94 -0.86 11.38
C ARG A 31 22.38 0.54 11.69
N ASN A 32 22.85 1.57 11.00
CA ASN A 32 22.37 2.94 11.17
C ASN A 32 20.90 3.12 10.71
N ARG A 33 20.38 2.20 9.91
CA ARG A 33 18.96 2.12 9.51
C ARG A 33 18.10 1.28 10.47
N ASP A 34 18.59 1.02 11.70
CA ASP A 34 17.93 0.25 12.74
C ASP A 34 17.72 -1.25 12.44
N VAL A 35 18.42 -1.76 11.45
CA VAL A 35 18.50 -3.21 11.20
C VAL A 35 19.48 -3.80 12.22
N THR A 36 18.98 -4.57 13.21
CA THR A 36 19.74 -4.87 14.43
C THR A 36 20.22 -6.30 14.55
N ASP A 37 19.42 -7.26 14.16
CA ASP A 37 19.72 -8.68 14.28
C ASP A 37 20.08 -9.30 12.93
N MET A 38 20.68 -10.48 12.99
CA MET A 38 21.22 -11.17 11.81
C MET A 38 20.13 -11.62 10.83
N GLU A 39 18.92 -11.87 11.30
CA GLU A 39 17.78 -12.25 10.44
C GLU A 39 17.30 -11.05 9.64
N ASN A 40 17.15 -9.89 10.30
CA ASN A 40 16.79 -8.64 9.64
C ASN A 40 17.89 -8.15 8.68
N VAL A 41 19.18 -8.36 9.01
CA VAL A 41 20.28 -8.08 8.06
C VAL A 41 20.17 -8.97 6.81
N ASP A 42 19.87 -10.26 6.99
CA ASP A 42 19.63 -11.17 5.86
C ASP A 42 18.43 -10.74 5.02
N MET A 43 17.30 -10.43 5.67
CA MET A 43 16.11 -9.89 5.01
C MET A 43 16.45 -8.63 4.19
N TYR A 44 17.22 -7.71 4.79
CA TYR A 44 17.62 -6.46 4.17
C TYR A 44 18.50 -6.65 2.93
N LEU A 45 19.42 -7.62 2.95
CA LEU A 45 20.37 -7.89 1.85
C LEU A 45 19.78 -8.83 0.80
N ASN A 46 19.19 -9.94 1.26
CA ASN A 46 18.85 -11.10 0.45
C ASN A 46 17.34 -11.33 0.34
N GLY A 47 16.49 -10.46 0.94
CA GLY A 47 15.04 -10.62 0.88
C GLY A 47 14.53 -10.76 -0.55
N THR A 48 13.57 -11.66 -0.76
CA THR A 48 12.91 -12.02 -2.02
C THR A 48 11.39 -11.99 -1.83
N LEU A 49 10.61 -12.00 -2.92
CA LEU A 49 9.15 -11.83 -2.85
C LEU A 49 8.45 -12.90 -2.02
N ASP A 50 8.99 -14.10 -1.92
CA ASP A 50 8.48 -15.18 -1.08
C ASP A 50 8.61 -14.91 0.43
N ARG A 51 9.39 -13.89 0.82
CA ARG A 51 9.54 -13.42 2.20
C ARG A 51 8.63 -12.24 2.56
N LEU A 52 7.77 -11.80 1.65
CA LEU A 52 6.74 -10.82 1.97
C LEU A 52 5.76 -11.43 2.99
N HIS A 53 5.32 -10.63 3.95
CA HIS A 53 4.34 -11.08 4.94
C HIS A 53 3.01 -11.42 4.29
N ASP A 54 2.29 -12.38 4.86
CA ASP A 54 0.97 -12.78 4.38
C ASP A 54 -0.01 -11.58 4.48
N PRO A 55 -0.58 -11.11 3.35
CA PRO A 55 -1.51 -9.99 3.35
C PRO A 55 -2.77 -10.24 4.20
N MET A 56 -3.18 -11.51 4.37
CA MET A 56 -4.34 -11.87 5.20
C MET A 56 -4.14 -11.59 6.70
N MET A 57 -2.91 -11.27 7.13
CA MET A 57 -2.64 -10.77 8.50
C MET A 57 -3.05 -9.31 8.70
N MET A 58 -3.29 -8.54 7.63
CA MET A 58 -3.82 -7.19 7.75
C MET A 58 -5.27 -7.25 8.22
N LYS A 59 -5.59 -6.42 9.20
CA LYS A 59 -6.97 -6.31 9.68
C LYS A 59 -7.92 -5.99 8.52
N ASP A 60 -9.05 -6.66 8.50
CA ASP A 60 -10.12 -6.56 7.52
C ASP A 60 -9.73 -6.88 6.07
N MET A 61 -8.53 -7.42 5.80
CA MET A 61 -8.14 -7.85 4.45
C MET A 61 -9.09 -8.94 3.92
N ASP A 62 -9.43 -9.91 4.74
CA ASP A 62 -10.38 -10.99 4.43
C ASP A 62 -11.77 -10.45 4.10
N LYS A 63 -12.25 -9.47 4.87
CA LYS A 63 -13.52 -8.79 4.62
C LYS A 63 -13.48 -7.97 3.33
N ALA A 64 -12.41 -7.21 3.10
CA ALA A 64 -12.24 -6.41 1.89
C ALA A 64 -12.28 -7.29 0.64
N VAL A 65 -11.53 -8.39 0.64
CA VAL A 65 -11.53 -9.39 -0.44
C VAL A 65 -12.95 -9.97 -0.63
N SER A 66 -13.62 -10.38 0.45
CA SER A 66 -14.96 -10.94 0.37
C SER A 66 -16.00 -9.98 -0.19
N VAL A 67 -16.00 -8.71 0.27
CA VAL A 67 -16.93 -7.67 -0.18
C VAL A 67 -16.71 -7.38 -1.66
N ILE A 68 -15.46 -7.17 -2.08
CA ILE A 68 -15.17 -6.85 -3.48
C ILE A 68 -15.41 -8.04 -4.39
N ALA A 69 -15.04 -9.26 -3.97
CA ALA A 69 -15.31 -10.46 -4.75
C ALA A 69 -16.82 -10.72 -4.94
N SER A 70 -17.64 -10.51 -3.90
CA SER A 70 -19.10 -10.57 -4.03
C SER A 70 -19.61 -9.50 -4.99
N SER A 71 -19.13 -8.27 -4.87
CA SER A 71 -19.54 -7.16 -5.74
C SER A 71 -19.23 -7.45 -7.21
N ILE A 72 -18.07 -8.03 -7.51
CA ILE A 72 -17.71 -8.44 -8.87
C ILE A 72 -18.65 -9.55 -9.38
N ARG A 73 -18.93 -10.56 -8.57
CA ARG A 73 -19.86 -11.67 -8.94
C ARG A 73 -21.29 -11.17 -9.17
N ASP A 74 -21.70 -10.14 -8.45
CA ASP A 74 -23.00 -9.48 -8.57
C ASP A 74 -23.04 -8.44 -9.71
N ASN A 75 -21.95 -8.25 -10.46
CA ASN A 75 -21.77 -7.26 -11.54
C ASN A 75 -22.03 -5.82 -11.09
N LYS A 76 -21.68 -5.46 -9.86
CA LYS A 76 -21.79 -4.11 -9.34
C LYS A 76 -20.72 -3.21 -9.95
N HIS A 77 -21.11 -1.96 -10.22
CA HIS A 77 -20.17 -0.95 -10.67
C HIS A 77 -19.31 -0.47 -9.48
N ILE A 78 -17.99 -0.61 -9.62
CA ILE A 78 -17.00 -0.28 -8.60
C ILE A 78 -16.25 0.98 -9.05
N ARG A 79 -16.11 1.98 -8.18
CA ARG A 79 -15.24 3.15 -8.41
C ARG A 79 -14.09 3.17 -7.43
N ILE A 80 -12.88 3.33 -7.97
CA ILE A 80 -11.67 3.56 -7.19
C ILE A 80 -11.51 5.06 -7.03
N ILE A 81 -11.35 5.54 -5.78
CA ILE A 81 -11.05 6.94 -5.47
C ILE A 81 -9.69 6.97 -4.76
N GLY A 82 -8.66 7.43 -5.45
CA GLY A 82 -7.31 7.59 -4.92
C GLY A 82 -6.99 9.02 -4.57
N ASP A 83 -5.71 9.31 -4.32
CA ASP A 83 -5.19 10.66 -4.26
C ASP A 83 -4.45 11.04 -5.55
N TYR A 84 -4.09 12.32 -5.69
CA TYR A 84 -3.45 12.88 -6.89
C TYR A 84 -1.93 12.80 -6.89
N ASP A 85 -1.31 12.33 -5.82
CA ASP A 85 0.14 12.17 -5.74
C ASP A 85 0.63 10.84 -6.35
N ILE A 86 1.93 10.58 -6.25
CA ILE A 86 2.53 9.40 -6.88
C ILE A 86 2.06 8.09 -6.25
N ASP A 87 1.80 8.06 -4.94
CA ASP A 87 1.31 6.87 -4.26
C ASP A 87 -0.15 6.61 -4.62
N GLY A 88 -1.00 7.65 -4.57
CA GLY A 88 -2.40 7.56 -4.98
C GLY A 88 -2.57 7.11 -6.43
N ILE A 89 -1.85 7.72 -7.38
CA ILE A 89 -1.92 7.35 -8.81
C ILE A 89 -1.44 5.92 -9.05
N CYS A 90 -0.33 5.49 -8.42
CA CYS A 90 0.13 4.11 -8.52
C CYS A 90 -0.85 3.11 -7.87
N SER A 91 -1.45 3.49 -6.73
CA SER A 91 -2.48 2.70 -6.05
C SER A 91 -3.71 2.49 -6.94
N ILE A 92 -4.21 3.57 -7.57
CA ILE A 92 -5.32 3.50 -8.53
C ILE A 92 -4.98 2.54 -9.66
N TYR A 93 -3.80 2.68 -10.28
CA TYR A 93 -3.40 1.82 -11.39
C TYR A 93 -3.37 0.34 -10.98
N ILE A 94 -2.77 0.03 -9.83
CA ILE A 94 -2.69 -1.33 -9.30
C ILE A 94 -4.08 -1.92 -9.09
N LEU A 95 -4.97 -1.18 -8.41
CA LEU A 95 -6.34 -1.62 -8.16
C LEU A 95 -7.12 -1.78 -9.47
N PHE A 96 -7.08 -0.77 -10.34
CA PHE A 96 -7.82 -0.79 -11.61
C PHE A 96 -7.42 -1.98 -12.48
N LYS A 97 -6.12 -2.15 -12.71
CA LYS A 97 -5.60 -3.23 -13.54
C LYS A 97 -5.90 -4.60 -12.94
N GLY A 98 -5.67 -4.77 -11.64
CA GLY A 98 -5.90 -6.02 -10.94
C GLY A 98 -7.37 -6.41 -10.88
N LEU A 99 -8.28 -5.46 -10.59
CA LEU A 99 -9.72 -5.72 -10.56
C LEU A 99 -10.29 -6.00 -11.95
N LYS A 100 -9.80 -5.33 -13.02
CA LYS A 100 -10.19 -5.65 -14.41
C LYS A 100 -9.85 -7.09 -14.78
N ILE A 101 -8.71 -7.62 -14.35
CA ILE A 101 -8.33 -9.02 -14.61
C ILE A 101 -9.25 -9.98 -13.83
N CYS A 102 -9.73 -9.59 -12.65
CA CYS A 102 -10.73 -10.32 -11.90
C CYS A 102 -12.16 -10.22 -12.50
N GLY A 103 -12.33 -9.49 -13.60
CA GLY A 103 -13.62 -9.34 -14.30
C GLY A 103 -14.52 -8.23 -13.76
N ALA A 104 -14.00 -7.31 -12.96
CA ALA A 104 -14.77 -6.21 -12.39
C ALA A 104 -15.26 -5.21 -13.46
N ASP A 105 -16.50 -4.73 -13.28
CA ASP A 105 -16.93 -3.46 -13.86
C ASP A 105 -16.42 -2.33 -12.96
N VAL A 106 -15.29 -1.75 -13.35
CA VAL A 106 -14.56 -0.79 -12.51
C VAL A 106 -14.07 0.41 -13.31
N ASP A 107 -14.23 1.58 -12.72
CA ASP A 107 -13.63 2.83 -13.15
C ASP A 107 -12.86 3.50 -12.01
N TYR A 108 -12.30 4.69 -12.22
CA TYR A 108 -11.58 5.42 -11.20
C TYR A 108 -11.81 6.92 -11.29
N GLU A 109 -11.62 7.61 -10.17
CA GLU A 109 -11.63 9.06 -10.05
C GLU A 109 -10.44 9.53 -9.25
N VAL A 110 -9.87 10.65 -9.68
CA VAL A 110 -8.76 11.33 -8.99
C VAL A 110 -9.26 12.72 -8.60
N PRO A 111 -9.20 13.11 -7.32
CA PRO A 111 -9.61 14.44 -6.90
C PRO A 111 -8.77 15.51 -7.59
N ASP A 112 -9.41 16.61 -8.03
CA ASP A 112 -8.68 17.76 -8.51
C ASP A 112 -8.02 18.49 -7.33
N ARG A 113 -6.71 18.69 -7.43
CA ARG A 113 -5.90 19.28 -6.36
C ARG A 113 -6.39 20.66 -5.90
N ILE A 114 -7.00 21.43 -6.80
CA ILE A 114 -7.39 22.83 -6.54
C ILE A 114 -8.84 22.91 -6.06
N THR A 115 -9.75 22.14 -6.67
CA THR A 115 -11.19 22.23 -6.43
C THR A 115 -11.71 21.24 -5.41
N ASP A 116 -11.14 20.03 -5.35
CA ASP A 116 -11.65 18.94 -4.51
C ASP A 116 -10.84 18.75 -3.22
N GLY A 117 -9.58 19.17 -3.21
CA GLY A 117 -8.68 18.96 -2.07
C GLY A 117 -8.09 17.54 -2.04
N TYR A 118 -7.78 17.04 -0.86
CA TYR A 118 -7.12 15.75 -0.65
C TYR A 118 -8.15 14.63 -0.44
N GLY A 119 -8.00 13.54 -1.18
CA GLY A 119 -8.73 12.28 -0.98
C GLY A 119 -10.24 12.36 -1.25
N ILE A 120 -10.96 11.39 -0.69
CA ILE A 120 -12.41 11.26 -0.89
C ILE A 120 -13.18 12.42 -0.23
N ASN A 121 -14.14 12.99 -0.96
CA ASN A 121 -14.99 14.09 -0.50
C ASN A 121 -16.44 13.86 -0.94
N GLU A 122 -17.38 14.64 -0.36
CA GLU A 122 -18.81 14.50 -0.63
C GLU A 122 -19.19 14.74 -2.10
N ASN A 123 -18.47 15.62 -2.82
CA ASN A 123 -18.74 15.89 -4.22
C ASN A 123 -18.43 14.65 -5.08
N LEU A 124 -17.27 14.01 -4.87
CA LEU A 124 -16.88 12.77 -5.57
C LEU A 124 -17.85 11.62 -5.25
N ILE A 125 -18.28 11.50 -4.00
CA ILE A 125 -19.28 10.49 -3.60
C ILE A 125 -20.60 10.73 -4.31
N LYS A 126 -21.07 11.99 -4.34
CA LYS A 126 -22.31 12.35 -5.03
C LYS A 126 -22.23 12.07 -6.53
N GLN A 127 -21.13 12.43 -7.18
CA GLN A 127 -20.91 12.13 -8.59
C GLN A 127 -20.88 10.62 -8.87
N ALA A 128 -20.24 9.84 -7.99
CA ALA A 128 -20.24 8.39 -8.07
C ALA A 128 -21.67 7.83 -7.96
N TYR A 129 -22.45 8.28 -6.99
CA TYR A 129 -23.85 7.89 -6.82
C TYR A 129 -24.73 8.23 -8.04
N GLU A 130 -24.62 9.45 -8.57
CA GLU A 130 -25.33 9.90 -9.77
C GLU A 130 -24.94 9.12 -11.02
N ALA A 131 -23.70 8.59 -11.08
CA ALA A 131 -23.21 7.71 -12.14
C ALA A 131 -23.63 6.24 -11.99
N GLY A 132 -24.36 5.89 -10.91
CA GLY A 132 -24.81 4.53 -10.64
C GLY A 132 -23.74 3.62 -10.05
N VAL A 133 -22.70 4.17 -9.44
CA VAL A 133 -21.68 3.42 -8.70
C VAL A 133 -22.29 2.86 -7.42
N GLU A 134 -22.10 1.58 -7.16
CA GLU A 134 -22.65 0.90 -5.97
C GLU A 134 -21.56 0.66 -4.92
N VAL A 135 -20.29 0.59 -5.34
CA VAL A 135 -19.15 0.28 -4.47
C VAL A 135 -18.02 1.27 -4.69
N ILE A 136 -17.51 1.85 -3.62
CA ILE A 136 -16.31 2.70 -3.63
C ILE A 136 -15.17 1.93 -2.98
N ILE A 137 -14.00 1.92 -3.62
CA ILE A 137 -12.73 1.54 -3.01
C ILE A 137 -11.87 2.80 -2.91
N THR A 138 -11.49 3.21 -1.71
CA THR A 138 -10.47 4.24 -1.56
C THR A 138 -9.08 3.63 -1.54
N CYS A 139 -8.08 4.34 -2.04
CA CYS A 139 -6.69 3.96 -1.93
C CYS A 139 -5.81 5.17 -1.65
N ASP A 140 -4.88 5.00 -0.72
CA ASP A 140 -4.00 6.08 -0.24
C ASP A 140 -4.77 7.25 0.39
N ASN A 141 -5.98 7.00 0.81
CA ASN A 141 -6.84 7.91 1.56
C ASN A 141 -8.03 7.15 2.17
N GLY A 142 -8.79 7.82 3.00
CA GLY A 142 -10.06 7.30 3.52
C GLY A 142 -10.06 7.07 5.03
N ILE A 143 -8.93 6.74 5.67
CA ILE A 143 -8.89 6.46 7.12
C ILE A 143 -9.30 7.68 7.97
N ALA A 144 -9.07 8.88 7.47
CA ALA A 144 -9.47 10.12 8.13
C ALA A 144 -10.83 10.66 7.68
N ALA A 145 -11.53 10.00 6.75
CA ALA A 145 -12.71 10.49 6.07
C ALA A 145 -14.03 9.95 6.67
N ALA A 146 -14.14 9.86 8.00
CA ALA A 146 -15.28 9.22 8.66
C ALA A 146 -16.65 9.83 8.26
N SER A 147 -16.76 11.16 8.17
CA SER A 147 -18.00 11.83 7.76
C SER A 147 -18.36 11.57 6.29
N GLN A 148 -17.37 11.51 5.41
CA GLN A 148 -17.59 11.21 4.00
C GLN A 148 -18.05 9.76 3.81
N ILE A 149 -17.50 8.83 4.60
CA ILE A 149 -17.93 7.44 4.58
C ILE A 149 -19.34 7.29 5.14
N ASP A 150 -19.69 8.02 6.22
CA ASP A 150 -21.06 8.06 6.71
C ASP A 150 -22.03 8.58 5.63
N TYR A 151 -21.67 9.64 4.88
CA TYR A 151 -22.47 10.14 3.76
C TYR A 151 -22.64 9.10 2.64
N ALA A 152 -21.59 8.39 2.24
CA ALA A 152 -21.70 7.31 1.26
C ALA A 152 -22.64 6.18 1.72
N ASN A 153 -22.57 5.82 3.01
CA ASN A 153 -23.48 4.84 3.61
C ASN A 153 -24.95 5.32 3.60
N GLU A 154 -25.22 6.62 3.85
CA GLU A 154 -26.56 7.21 3.77
C GLU A 154 -27.14 7.12 2.35
N LEU A 155 -26.30 7.19 1.33
CA LEU A 155 -26.67 6.98 -0.08
C LEU A 155 -26.83 5.48 -0.45
N GLY A 156 -26.59 4.56 0.49
CA GLY A 156 -26.69 3.11 0.27
C GLY A 156 -25.49 2.50 -0.46
N MET A 157 -24.39 3.23 -0.59
CA MET A 157 -23.17 2.74 -1.25
C MET A 157 -22.34 1.88 -0.28
N THR A 158 -21.64 0.89 -0.82
CA THR A 158 -20.67 0.09 -0.05
C THR A 158 -19.28 0.71 -0.17
N VAL A 159 -18.57 0.90 0.94
CA VAL A 159 -17.21 1.47 0.91
C VAL A 159 -16.21 0.48 1.49
N VAL A 160 -15.09 0.29 0.79
CA VAL A 160 -13.89 -0.41 1.26
C VAL A 160 -12.74 0.58 1.25
N ILE A 161 -12.01 0.67 2.34
CA ILE A 161 -10.85 1.56 2.50
C ILE A 161 -9.58 0.73 2.43
N THR A 162 -8.62 1.16 1.57
CA THR A 162 -7.22 0.73 1.62
C THR A 162 -6.35 1.97 1.83
N ASP A 163 -5.70 2.06 2.99
CA ASP A 163 -4.97 3.25 3.40
C ASP A 163 -3.74 2.88 4.23
N HIS A 164 -2.80 3.82 4.38
CA HIS A 164 -1.58 3.65 5.16
C HIS A 164 -1.30 4.84 6.09
N HIS A 165 -2.18 5.82 6.12
CA HIS A 165 -2.05 7.01 6.95
C HIS A 165 -2.30 6.71 8.43
N ASP A 166 -1.85 7.63 9.30
CA ASP A 166 -2.06 7.49 10.74
C ASP A 166 -3.55 7.58 11.06
N VAL A 167 -4.02 6.61 11.86
CA VAL A 167 -5.43 6.57 12.28
C VAL A 167 -5.75 7.76 13.19
N PRO A 168 -6.74 8.60 12.86
CA PRO A 168 -7.16 9.69 13.72
C PRO A 168 -7.62 9.20 15.08
N TYR A 169 -7.38 9.99 16.13
CA TYR A 169 -7.80 9.68 17.49
C TYR A 169 -8.18 10.94 18.26
N GLU A 170 -8.95 10.73 19.32
CA GLU A 170 -9.27 11.73 20.34
C GLU A 170 -8.59 11.33 21.66
N GLU A 171 -8.00 12.29 22.34
CA GLU A 171 -7.51 12.08 23.71
C GLU A 171 -8.70 12.10 24.66
N THR A 172 -8.83 11.06 25.49
CA THR A 172 -9.88 10.93 26.51
C THR A 172 -9.23 10.65 27.86
N ASP A 173 -9.99 10.77 28.97
CA ASP A 173 -9.51 10.45 30.32
C ASP A 173 -9.02 8.99 30.45
N ASN A 174 -9.47 8.09 29.56
CA ASN A 174 -9.10 6.68 29.54
C ASN A 174 -8.03 6.35 28.46
N GLY A 175 -7.40 7.36 27.86
CA GLY A 175 -6.42 7.20 26.77
C GLY A 175 -6.99 7.55 25.41
N ARG A 176 -6.31 7.13 24.35
CA ARG A 176 -6.69 7.45 22.96
C ARG A 176 -7.88 6.63 22.50
N ARG A 177 -8.90 7.32 21.97
CA ARG A 177 -10.00 6.71 21.25
C ARG A 177 -9.78 6.90 19.75
N TYR A 178 -9.42 5.83 19.04
CA TYR A 178 -9.23 5.87 17.59
C TYR A 178 -10.56 6.01 16.86
N ILE A 179 -10.57 6.82 15.80
CA ILE A 179 -11.74 7.09 14.97
C ILE A 179 -11.58 6.29 13.69
N ILE A 180 -12.32 5.20 13.59
CA ILE A 180 -12.32 4.34 12.41
C ILE A 180 -13.59 4.60 11.61
N PRO A 181 -13.52 4.91 10.30
CA PRO A 181 -14.69 5.07 9.45
C PRO A 181 -15.57 3.81 9.43
N LYS A 182 -16.88 3.96 9.32
CA LYS A 182 -17.84 2.85 9.25
C LYS A 182 -17.94 2.26 7.84
N ALA A 183 -16.81 1.95 7.23
CA ALA A 183 -16.74 1.24 5.96
C ALA A 183 -17.04 -0.25 6.14
N ALA A 184 -17.38 -0.94 5.04
CA ALA A 184 -17.58 -2.39 5.03
C ALA A 184 -16.29 -3.14 5.41
N ALA A 185 -15.12 -2.59 5.03
CA ALA A 185 -13.80 -3.04 5.47
C ALA A 185 -12.83 -1.86 5.48
N VAL A 186 -11.88 -1.88 6.43
CA VAL A 186 -10.81 -0.89 6.55
C VAL A 186 -9.48 -1.62 6.62
N VAL A 187 -8.76 -1.63 5.50
CA VAL A 187 -7.43 -2.23 5.39
C VAL A 187 -6.39 -1.14 5.57
N ASP A 188 -5.85 -1.07 6.78
CA ASP A 188 -4.77 -0.17 7.14
C ASP A 188 -3.90 -0.85 8.20
N PRO A 189 -2.61 -1.10 7.92
CA PRO A 189 -1.71 -1.76 8.85
C PRO A 189 -1.47 -0.97 10.13
N LYS A 190 -1.68 0.36 10.12
CA LYS A 190 -1.48 1.24 11.29
C LYS A 190 -2.63 1.25 12.30
N GLN A 191 -3.75 0.56 12.00
CA GLN A 191 -4.78 0.35 13.03
C GLN A 191 -4.17 -0.30 14.28
N ASN A 192 -4.53 0.19 15.47
CA ASN A 192 -3.92 -0.21 16.75
C ASN A 192 -4.05 -1.70 17.08
N ASP A 193 -5.10 -2.35 16.59
CA ASP A 193 -5.39 -3.78 16.77
C ASP A 193 -5.03 -4.64 15.52
N CYS A 194 -4.41 -4.04 14.51
CA CYS A 194 -3.92 -4.76 13.35
C CYS A 194 -2.66 -5.57 13.70
N ARG A 195 -2.64 -6.86 13.37
CA ARG A 195 -1.53 -7.78 13.66
C ARG A 195 -0.49 -7.87 12.56
N TYR A 196 -0.66 -7.13 11.47
CA TYR A 196 0.31 -7.13 10.38
C TYR A 196 1.69 -6.67 10.88
N PRO A 197 2.77 -7.41 10.62
CA PRO A 197 4.07 -7.16 11.27
C PRO A 197 4.69 -5.83 10.86
N PHE A 198 4.52 -5.43 9.59
CA PHE A 198 5.16 -4.24 9.03
C PHE A 198 4.13 -3.12 8.78
N LYS A 199 4.33 -1.97 9.42
CA LYS A 199 3.36 -0.86 9.43
C LYS A 199 3.66 0.25 8.41
N MET A 200 4.78 0.15 7.70
CA MET A 200 5.34 1.25 6.89
C MET A 200 5.18 1.01 5.38
N LEU A 201 4.22 0.19 4.98
CA LEU A 201 3.85 0.12 3.56
C LEU A 201 3.24 1.46 3.13
N CYS A 202 3.49 1.88 1.89
CA CYS A 202 2.73 2.95 1.24
C CYS A 202 1.38 2.42 0.71
N GLY A 203 0.48 3.31 0.27
CA GLY A 203 -0.83 2.95 -0.25
C GLY A 203 -0.75 1.95 -1.41
N ALA A 204 0.18 2.14 -2.35
CA ALA A 204 0.40 1.23 -3.47
C ALA A 204 0.92 -0.15 -3.03
N GLY A 205 1.69 -0.22 -1.95
CA GLY A 205 2.11 -1.48 -1.34
C GLY A 205 0.91 -2.26 -0.79
N ILE A 206 -0.03 -1.58 -0.16
CA ILE A 206 -1.28 -2.18 0.34
C ILE A 206 -2.18 -2.61 -0.83
N ALA A 207 -2.34 -1.75 -1.84
CA ALA A 207 -3.09 -2.07 -3.05
C ALA A 207 -2.53 -3.31 -3.77
N TYR A 208 -1.20 -3.41 -3.88
CA TYR A 208 -0.52 -4.59 -4.44
C TYR A 208 -0.86 -5.87 -3.67
N LYS A 209 -0.81 -5.82 -2.35
CA LYS A 209 -1.15 -6.96 -1.49
C LYS A 209 -2.63 -7.32 -1.55
N PHE A 210 -3.52 -6.33 -1.66
CA PHE A 210 -4.94 -6.57 -1.86
C PHE A 210 -5.20 -7.27 -3.19
N ILE A 211 -4.56 -6.83 -4.28
CA ILE A 211 -4.71 -7.48 -5.59
C ILE A 211 -4.10 -8.88 -5.61
N ASP A 212 -3.00 -9.14 -4.89
CA ASP A 212 -2.47 -10.51 -4.72
C ASP A 212 -3.53 -11.46 -4.11
N CYS A 213 -4.30 -10.98 -3.12
CA CYS A 213 -5.43 -11.75 -2.58
C CYS A 213 -6.56 -11.93 -3.60
N MET A 214 -6.91 -10.89 -4.35
CA MET A 214 -7.99 -10.94 -5.35
C MET A 214 -7.67 -11.89 -6.51
N VAL A 215 -6.44 -11.85 -7.01
CA VAL A 215 -5.95 -12.76 -8.07
C VAL A 215 -6.04 -14.22 -7.62
N LYS A 216 -5.69 -14.50 -6.37
CA LYS A 216 -5.83 -15.83 -5.76
C LYS A 216 -7.30 -16.25 -5.61
N GLU A 217 -8.18 -15.35 -5.14
CA GLU A 217 -9.62 -15.59 -4.98
C GLU A 217 -10.29 -15.91 -6.31
N PHE A 218 -9.93 -15.21 -7.39
CA PHE A 218 -10.49 -15.43 -8.74
C PHE A 218 -9.71 -16.44 -9.57
N GLN A 219 -8.57 -16.95 -9.09
CA GLN A 219 -7.69 -17.90 -9.78
C GLN A 219 -7.29 -17.43 -11.19
N THR A 220 -7.06 -16.13 -11.36
CA THR A 220 -6.74 -15.53 -12.68
C THR A 220 -5.28 -15.71 -13.09
N GLY A 221 -4.46 -16.29 -12.20
CA GLY A 221 -3.02 -16.43 -12.40
C GLY A 221 -2.24 -15.14 -12.10
N ASP A 222 -0.94 -15.26 -11.88
CA ASP A 222 -0.07 -14.20 -11.36
C ASP A 222 0.57 -13.34 -12.45
N SER A 223 0.15 -13.45 -13.71
CA SER A 223 0.83 -12.81 -14.86
C SER A 223 0.88 -11.28 -14.78
N VAL A 224 -0.05 -10.65 -14.08
CA VAL A 224 -0.11 -9.19 -13.88
C VAL A 224 0.78 -8.73 -12.73
N MET A 225 1.07 -9.58 -11.75
CA MET A 225 1.75 -9.18 -10.52
C MET A 225 3.15 -8.58 -10.74
N PRO A 226 3.99 -9.05 -11.69
CA PRO A 226 5.26 -8.41 -12.00
C PRO A 226 5.12 -6.97 -12.53
N GLU A 227 4.07 -6.68 -13.33
CA GLU A 227 3.78 -5.33 -13.78
C GLU A 227 3.37 -4.44 -12.59
N LEU A 228 2.44 -4.90 -11.76
CA LEU A 228 1.96 -4.15 -10.60
C LEU A 228 3.05 -3.87 -9.57
N LEU A 229 4.00 -4.80 -9.40
CA LEU A 229 5.14 -4.64 -8.51
C LEU A 229 6.03 -3.45 -8.89
N GLN A 230 6.14 -3.12 -10.18
CA GLN A 230 6.90 -1.96 -10.65
C GLN A 230 6.28 -0.66 -10.12
N PHE A 231 4.96 -0.54 -10.18
CA PHE A 231 4.24 0.63 -9.65
C PHE A 231 4.29 0.71 -8.14
N ALA A 232 4.16 -0.42 -7.43
CA ALA A 232 4.37 -0.46 -5.99
C ALA A 232 5.78 -0.01 -5.58
N ALA A 233 6.80 -0.39 -6.35
CA ALA A 233 8.18 0.05 -6.12
C ALA A 233 8.38 1.55 -6.39
N ILE A 234 7.81 2.08 -7.47
CA ILE A 234 7.85 3.52 -7.79
C ILE A 234 7.21 4.33 -6.67
N ALA A 235 6.01 3.94 -6.24
CA ALA A 235 5.28 4.59 -5.18
C ALA A 235 6.04 4.54 -3.84
N THR A 236 6.56 3.38 -3.46
CA THR A 236 7.35 3.20 -2.23
C THR A 236 8.54 4.17 -2.15
N VAL A 237 9.19 4.43 -3.29
CA VAL A 237 10.29 5.42 -3.36
C VAL A 237 9.75 6.85 -3.38
N GLY A 238 8.66 7.09 -4.10
CA GLY A 238 8.07 8.42 -4.30
C GLY A 238 7.42 9.00 -3.04
N ASP A 239 6.79 8.15 -2.24
CA ASP A 239 6.19 8.49 -0.95
C ASP A 239 7.23 8.60 0.19
N ILE A 240 8.49 8.29 -0.10
CA ILE A 240 9.64 8.46 0.83
C ILE A 240 9.49 7.61 2.11
N VAL A 241 8.77 6.50 2.06
CA VAL A 241 8.68 5.57 3.17
C VAL A 241 9.99 4.81 3.41
N ASP A 242 10.22 4.34 4.63
CA ASP A 242 11.44 3.64 5.01
C ASP A 242 11.66 2.37 4.16
N LEU A 243 12.86 2.27 3.52
CA LEU A 243 13.25 1.09 2.74
C LEU A 243 13.79 -0.02 3.64
N LEU A 244 12.92 -0.49 4.52
CA LEU A 244 13.14 -1.61 5.43
C LEU A 244 12.16 -2.73 5.11
N ASP A 245 12.42 -3.93 5.64
CA ASP A 245 11.51 -5.07 5.56
C ASP A 245 10.93 -5.25 4.14
N GLU A 246 9.62 -5.32 3.98
CA GLU A 246 8.93 -5.51 2.70
C GLU A 246 9.14 -4.37 1.70
N ASN A 247 9.20 -3.12 2.16
CA ASN A 247 9.44 -1.97 1.28
C ASN A 247 10.75 -2.13 0.51
N ARG A 248 11.79 -2.64 1.20
CA ARG A 248 13.06 -2.88 0.55
C ARG A 248 12.99 -4.00 -0.49
N ILE A 249 12.26 -5.07 -0.19
CA ILE A 249 12.04 -6.19 -1.13
C ILE A 249 11.26 -5.70 -2.35
N ILE A 250 10.15 -5.00 -2.14
CA ILE A 250 9.30 -4.44 -3.20
C ILE A 250 10.14 -3.55 -4.13
N VAL A 251 10.90 -2.62 -3.57
CA VAL A 251 11.74 -1.71 -4.37
C VAL A 251 12.85 -2.47 -5.09
N LYS A 252 13.56 -3.36 -4.41
CA LYS A 252 14.65 -4.16 -5.01
C LYS A 252 14.16 -4.99 -6.20
N GLU A 253 13.07 -5.73 -6.04
CA GLU A 253 12.54 -6.61 -7.07
C GLU A 253 11.81 -5.81 -8.18
N GLY A 254 11.07 -4.76 -7.82
CA GLY A 254 10.41 -3.87 -8.79
C GLY A 254 11.40 -3.12 -9.69
N LEU A 255 12.51 -2.62 -9.15
CA LEU A 255 13.55 -1.96 -9.94
C LEU A 255 14.22 -2.91 -10.94
N LYS A 256 14.38 -4.20 -10.61
CA LYS A 256 14.88 -5.19 -11.57
C LYS A 256 13.93 -5.33 -12.77
N LEU A 257 12.62 -5.36 -12.51
CA LEU A 257 11.60 -5.45 -13.57
C LEU A 257 11.57 -4.18 -14.42
N ILE A 258 11.65 -3.00 -13.81
CA ILE A 258 11.72 -1.71 -14.52
C ILE A 258 12.96 -1.68 -15.45
N ALA A 259 14.12 -2.11 -14.97
CA ALA A 259 15.34 -2.14 -15.77
C ALA A 259 15.20 -3.05 -16.98
N LEU A 260 14.56 -4.20 -16.85
CA LEU A 260 14.26 -5.11 -17.96
C LEU A 260 13.27 -4.50 -18.96
N SER A 261 12.24 -3.79 -18.48
CA SER A 261 11.26 -3.10 -19.33
C SER A 261 11.89 -1.98 -20.15
N LEU A 262 12.79 -1.19 -19.56
CA LEU A 262 13.50 -0.10 -20.24
C LEU A 262 14.40 -0.58 -21.37
N ILE A 263 15.00 -1.77 -21.27
CA ILE A 263 15.81 -2.38 -22.33
C ILE A 263 14.95 -2.63 -23.58
N HIS A 264 13.70 -3.05 -23.43
CA HIS A 264 12.78 -3.25 -24.56
C HIS A 264 12.26 -1.94 -25.19
N ILE A 265 12.27 -0.83 -24.45
CA ILE A 265 11.84 0.49 -24.96
C ILE A 265 12.99 1.19 -25.70
N SER A 266 14.23 0.91 -25.34
CA SER A 266 15.43 1.58 -25.85
C SER A 266 16.08 0.92 -27.06
N GLU A 267 15.59 -0.23 -27.53
CA GLU A 267 16.06 -0.80 -28.80
C GLU A 267 15.41 -0.02 -29.96
N PRO A 268 16.17 0.78 -30.74
CA PRO A 268 15.65 1.39 -31.94
C PRO A 268 15.31 0.29 -32.95
N THR A 269 14.05 0.18 -33.28
CA THR A 269 13.59 -0.60 -34.44
C THR A 269 14.16 -0.06 -35.73
#